data_15926aae0619517af15da0b9947dff48
#
_entry.id   15926aae0619517af15da0b9947dff48
#
_cell.length_a   1.000
_cell.length_b   1.000
_cell.length_c   1.000
_cell.angle_alpha   90.00
_cell.angle_beta   90.00
_cell.angle_gamma   90.00
#
_symmetry.space_group_name_H-M   'P 1'
#
loop_
_entity.id
_entity.type
_entity.pdbx_description
1 polymer ?
#
loop_
_entity_poly.entity_id
_entity_poly.type
_entity_poly.pdbx_seq_one_letter_code
_entity_poly.pdbx_strand_id
1 'polypeptide(L)'
;MDFQQLRLSQENYLSVSENTAISARKKALHQLRDAIKRRESEIIEALYADMQKSDFEAYSSEIGFIYQEISHTLKHIDSWNRPQRVRTGLSLFPSSAKIYAQPYGKVLIIAPWNYPFQLLIAPLIAAIA
;
A
#
# COMPACT_ATOMS: atom_id res chain seq x y z
N MET A 1 22.21 3.26 -9.34
CA MET A 1 21.41 3.63 -8.15
C MET A 1 22.15 3.10 -6.93
N ASP A 2 22.48 3.96 -5.96
CA ASP A 2 23.14 3.53 -4.73
C ASP A 2 22.07 3.05 -3.73
N PHE A 3 22.00 1.75 -3.50
CA PHE A 3 21.03 1.14 -2.57
C PHE A 3 21.27 1.56 -1.11
N GLN A 4 22.49 1.92 -0.73
CA GLN A 4 22.77 2.41 0.61
C GLN A 4 22.18 3.81 0.83
N GLN A 5 22.34 4.72 -0.14
CA GLN A 5 21.71 6.03 -0.10
C GLN A 5 20.18 5.93 -0.09
N LEU A 6 19.60 5.05 -0.90
CA LEU A 6 18.15 4.83 -0.90
C LEU A 6 17.66 4.34 0.48
N ARG A 7 18.36 3.39 1.08
CA ARG A 7 18.03 2.89 2.42
C ARG A 7 18.10 3.99 3.48
N LEU A 8 19.14 4.80 3.46
CA LEU A 8 19.30 5.91 4.40
C LEU A 8 18.20 6.97 4.23
N SER A 9 17.83 7.30 2.99
CA SER A 9 16.74 8.25 2.76
C SER A 9 15.40 7.75 3.27
N GLN A 10 15.11 6.45 3.13
CA GLN A 10 13.91 5.82 3.68
C GLN A 10 13.95 5.78 5.23
N GLU A 11 15.13 5.53 5.84
CA GLU A 11 15.30 5.58 7.29
C GLU A 11 15.00 6.98 7.83
N ASN A 12 15.59 8.00 7.22
CA ASN A 12 15.34 9.39 7.57
C ASN A 12 13.86 9.78 7.41
N TYR A 13 13.21 9.33 6.33
CA TYR A 13 11.79 9.57 6.13
C TYR A 13 10.94 8.93 7.23
N LEU A 14 11.22 7.69 7.61
CA LEU A 14 10.49 6.94 8.62
C LEU A 14 10.75 7.44 10.06
N SER A 15 11.89 8.12 10.30
CA SER A 15 12.20 8.69 11.61
C SER A 15 11.32 9.88 12.00
N VAL A 16 10.65 10.50 11.01
CA VAL A 16 9.72 11.62 11.23
C VAL A 16 8.32 11.06 11.47
N SER A 17 7.78 11.22 12.66
CA SER A 17 6.49 10.65 13.08
C SER A 17 5.31 11.08 12.22
N GLU A 18 5.32 12.33 11.70
CA GLU A 18 4.29 12.85 10.83
C GLU A 18 4.20 12.07 9.51
N ASN A 19 5.33 11.56 8.99
CA ASN A 19 5.37 10.80 7.75
C ASN A 19 4.72 9.41 7.89
N THR A 20 4.70 8.86 9.09
CA THR A 20 4.08 7.55 9.39
C THR A 20 2.65 7.66 9.92
N ALA A 21 2.15 8.88 10.14
CA ALA A 21 0.79 9.12 10.59
C ALA A 21 -0.24 8.60 9.57
N ILE A 22 -1.40 8.14 10.05
CA ILE A 22 -2.50 7.65 9.19
C ILE A 22 -2.91 8.70 8.15
N SER A 23 -2.92 9.97 8.54
CA SER A 23 -3.25 11.08 7.63
C SER A 23 -2.27 11.19 6.47
N ALA A 24 -0.96 11.02 6.72
CA ALA A 24 0.07 11.02 5.68
C ALA A 24 -0.06 9.80 4.75
N ARG A 25 -0.32 8.62 5.31
CA ARG A 25 -0.56 7.39 4.54
C ARG A 25 -1.79 7.52 3.64
N LYS A 26 -2.91 8.03 4.16
CA LYS A 26 -4.11 8.34 3.36
C LYS A 26 -3.82 9.33 2.25
N LYS A 27 -3.07 10.41 2.54
CA LYS A 27 -2.64 11.38 1.54
C LYS A 27 -1.82 10.73 0.43
N ALA A 28 -0.86 9.86 0.78
CA ALA A 28 -0.06 9.12 -0.19
C ALA A 28 -0.92 8.21 -1.09
N LEU A 29 -1.90 7.50 -0.52
CA LEU A 29 -2.84 6.67 -1.27
C LEU A 29 -3.72 7.49 -2.23
N HIS A 30 -4.20 8.67 -1.82
CA HIS A 30 -4.91 9.58 -2.71
C HIS A 30 -4.01 10.09 -3.84
N GLN A 31 -2.78 10.48 -3.54
CA GLN A 31 -1.82 10.92 -4.54
C GLN A 31 -1.46 9.81 -5.54
N LEU A 32 -1.30 8.56 -5.06
CA LEU A 32 -1.09 7.39 -5.92
C LEU A 32 -2.27 7.20 -6.87
N ARG A 33 -3.51 7.20 -6.35
CA ARG A 33 -4.73 7.08 -7.17
C ARG A 33 -4.80 8.17 -8.25
N ASP A 34 -4.54 9.42 -7.86
CA ASP A 34 -4.62 10.54 -8.78
C ASP A 34 -3.49 10.50 -9.83
N ALA A 35 -2.31 10.00 -9.47
CA ALA A 35 -1.21 9.78 -10.41
C ALA A 35 -1.55 8.70 -11.45
N ILE A 36 -2.14 7.58 -11.01
CA ILE A 36 -2.61 6.51 -11.90
C ILE A 36 -3.68 7.06 -12.86
N LYS A 37 -4.67 7.81 -12.32
CA LYS A 37 -5.75 8.37 -13.12
C LYS A 37 -5.25 9.33 -14.21
N ARG A 38 -4.25 10.15 -13.89
CA ARG A 38 -3.67 11.07 -14.89
C ARG A 38 -2.90 10.36 -16.00
N ARG A 39 -2.40 9.15 -15.73
CA ARG A 39 -1.59 8.37 -16.68
C ARG A 39 -2.27 7.08 -17.12
N GLU A 40 -3.59 6.99 -16.97
CA GLU A 40 -4.34 5.77 -17.27
C GLU A 40 -4.15 5.35 -18.74
N SER A 41 -4.23 6.28 -19.69
CA SER A 41 -4.01 6.00 -21.10
C SER A 41 -2.59 5.50 -21.38
N GLU A 42 -1.57 6.13 -20.77
CA GLU A 42 -0.16 5.71 -20.92
C GLU A 42 0.05 4.29 -20.39
N ILE A 43 -0.62 3.93 -19.29
CA ILE A 43 -0.54 2.58 -18.70
C ILE A 43 -1.19 1.57 -19.64
N ILE A 44 -2.37 1.88 -20.20
CA ILE A 44 -3.09 1.01 -21.16
C ILE A 44 -2.21 0.81 -22.41
N GLU A 45 -1.67 1.88 -22.98
CA GLU A 45 -0.78 1.82 -24.14
C GLU A 45 0.46 0.94 -23.87
N ALA A 46 1.07 1.08 -22.69
CA ALA A 46 2.22 0.26 -22.30
C ALA A 46 1.84 -1.23 -22.16
N LEU A 47 0.70 -1.55 -21.56
CA LEU A 47 0.19 -2.92 -21.43
C LEU A 47 -0.15 -3.53 -22.80
N TYR A 48 -0.68 -2.73 -23.71
CA TYR A 48 -0.90 -3.17 -25.08
C TYR A 48 0.42 -3.43 -25.83
N ALA A 49 1.37 -2.51 -25.73
CA ALA A 49 2.67 -2.63 -26.40
C ALA A 49 3.46 -3.86 -25.94
N ASP A 50 3.40 -4.17 -24.65
CA ASP A 50 4.20 -5.26 -24.03
C ASP A 50 3.49 -6.62 -24.11
N MET A 51 2.17 -6.66 -23.93
CA MET A 51 1.39 -7.89 -23.75
C MET A 51 0.20 -8.04 -24.72
N GLN A 52 -0.04 -7.08 -25.60
CA GLN A 52 -1.20 -7.03 -26.51
C GLN A 52 -2.55 -7.07 -25.77
N LYS A 53 -2.59 -6.61 -24.51
CA LYS A 53 -3.84 -6.51 -23.76
C LYS A 53 -4.75 -5.46 -24.38
N SER A 54 -6.01 -5.79 -24.62
CA SER A 54 -7.01 -4.81 -25.01
C SER A 54 -7.27 -3.80 -23.90
N ASP A 55 -7.78 -2.61 -24.24
CA ASP A 55 -8.11 -1.56 -23.26
C ASP A 55 -9.03 -2.09 -22.17
N PHE A 56 -10.04 -2.89 -22.55
CA PHE A 56 -10.95 -3.52 -21.60
C PHE A 56 -10.24 -4.48 -20.65
N GLU A 57 -9.35 -5.31 -21.16
CA GLU A 57 -8.58 -6.26 -20.34
C GLU A 57 -7.59 -5.53 -19.43
N ALA A 58 -6.83 -4.58 -19.96
CA ALA A 58 -5.90 -3.76 -19.18
C ALA A 58 -6.60 -3.02 -18.03
N TYR A 59 -7.77 -2.43 -18.31
CA TYR A 59 -8.55 -1.75 -17.30
C TYR A 59 -9.15 -2.73 -16.28
N SER A 60 -9.86 -3.77 -16.74
CA SER A 60 -10.62 -4.66 -15.84
C SER A 60 -9.73 -5.53 -14.96
N SER A 61 -8.61 -6.02 -15.50
CA SER A 61 -7.73 -6.95 -14.79
C SER A 61 -6.59 -6.24 -14.00
N GLU A 62 -6.22 -5.02 -14.36
CA GLU A 62 -5.09 -4.35 -13.71
C GLU A 62 -5.48 -3.01 -13.08
N ILE A 63 -5.93 -2.02 -13.85
CA ILE A 63 -6.14 -0.66 -13.34
C ILE A 63 -7.37 -0.57 -12.42
N GLY A 64 -8.49 -1.13 -12.84
CA GLY A 64 -9.74 -1.12 -12.08
C GLY A 64 -9.62 -1.83 -10.74
N PHE A 65 -8.86 -2.93 -10.70
CA PHE A 65 -8.52 -3.63 -9.47
C PHE A 65 -7.77 -2.72 -8.49
N ILE A 66 -6.77 -1.98 -8.98
CA ILE A 66 -6.00 -1.04 -8.15
C ILE A 66 -6.86 0.07 -7.57
N TYR A 67 -7.82 0.61 -8.33
CA TYR A 67 -8.76 1.61 -7.79
C TYR A 67 -9.64 1.03 -6.68
N GLN A 68 -10.06 -0.22 -6.81
CA GLN A 68 -10.83 -0.91 -5.76
C GLN A 68 -9.97 -1.12 -4.51
N GLU A 69 -8.73 -1.58 -4.65
CA GLU A 69 -7.80 -1.79 -3.55
C GLU A 69 -7.49 -0.48 -2.79
N ILE A 70 -7.21 0.62 -3.50
CA ILE A 70 -7.01 1.92 -2.85
C ILE A 70 -8.27 2.36 -2.09
N SER A 71 -9.44 2.21 -2.70
CA SER A 71 -10.72 2.60 -2.09
C SER A 71 -11.03 1.75 -0.85
N HIS A 72 -10.79 0.44 -0.92
CA HIS A 72 -10.93 -0.47 0.20
C HIS A 72 -9.98 -0.11 1.34
N THR A 73 -8.71 0.11 1.02
CA THR A 73 -7.68 0.48 2.00
C THR A 73 -8.01 1.79 2.69
N LEU A 74 -8.37 2.84 1.94
CA LEU A 74 -8.76 4.14 2.51
C LEU A 74 -9.95 4.03 3.46
N LYS A 75 -10.89 3.13 3.19
CA LYS A 75 -12.06 2.90 4.05
C LYS A 75 -11.71 2.19 5.36
N HIS A 76 -10.70 1.32 5.36
CA HIS A 76 -10.42 0.41 6.48
C HIS A 76 -9.16 0.75 7.26
N ILE A 77 -8.24 1.57 6.75
CA ILE A 77 -6.94 1.87 7.37
C ILE A 77 -7.06 2.35 8.83
N ASP A 78 -8.08 3.16 9.16
CA ASP A 78 -8.30 3.61 10.53
C ASP A 78 -8.64 2.45 11.46
N SER A 79 -9.45 1.50 10.99
CA SER A 79 -9.86 0.34 11.79
C SER A 79 -8.71 -0.65 11.98
N TRP A 80 -7.90 -0.86 10.95
CA TRP A 80 -6.74 -1.76 11.01
C TRP A 80 -5.67 -1.26 11.99
N ASN A 81 -5.53 0.06 12.12
CA ASN A 81 -4.54 0.66 13.02
C ASN A 81 -5.02 0.77 14.48
N ARG A 82 -6.26 0.39 14.79
CA ARG A 82 -6.76 0.44 16.17
C ARG A 82 -6.22 -0.71 17.00
N PRO A 83 -5.75 -0.44 18.23
CA PRO A 83 -5.36 -1.50 19.16
C PRO A 83 -6.51 -2.45 19.45
N GLN A 84 -6.28 -3.74 19.30
CA GLN A 84 -7.26 -4.78 19.59
C GLN A 84 -7.14 -5.21 21.04
N ARG A 85 -8.23 -5.14 21.82
CA ARG A 85 -8.26 -5.67 23.19
C ARG A 85 -8.26 -7.20 23.18
N VAL A 86 -7.42 -7.78 24.02
CA VAL A 86 -7.35 -9.22 24.24
C VAL A 86 -7.83 -9.54 25.65
N ARG A 87 -8.58 -10.64 25.81
CA ARG A 87 -8.99 -11.11 27.13
C ARG A 87 -7.79 -11.64 27.89
N THR A 88 -7.60 -11.18 29.12
CA THR A 88 -6.63 -11.74 30.08
C THR A 88 -7.31 -12.76 30.97
N GLY A 89 -6.59 -13.81 31.36
CA GLY A 89 -7.08 -14.79 32.31
C GLY A 89 -7.32 -14.18 33.70
N LEU A 90 -8.25 -14.78 34.49
CA LEU A 90 -8.59 -14.33 35.86
C LEU A 90 -7.37 -14.26 36.79
N SER A 91 -6.36 -15.10 36.55
CA SER A 91 -5.10 -15.10 37.30
C SER A 91 -4.26 -13.83 37.16
N LEU A 92 -4.55 -13.02 36.12
CA LEU A 92 -3.86 -11.77 35.82
C LEU A 92 -4.71 -10.52 36.20
N PHE A 93 -5.83 -10.71 36.88
CA PHE A 93 -6.66 -9.59 37.31
C PHE A 93 -5.97 -8.75 38.42
N PRO A 94 -5.98 -7.40 38.36
CA PRO A 94 -6.59 -6.53 37.36
C PRO A 94 -5.60 -6.16 36.24
N SER A 95 -5.70 -6.80 35.08
CA SER A 95 -4.82 -6.50 33.94
C SER A 95 -5.61 -6.26 32.66
N SER A 96 -5.01 -5.54 31.71
CA SER A 96 -5.54 -5.37 30.36
C SER A 96 -4.43 -5.62 29.33
N ALA A 97 -4.75 -6.36 28.26
CA ALA A 97 -3.83 -6.61 27.16
C ALA A 97 -4.38 -6.06 25.85
N LYS A 98 -3.49 -5.59 24.98
CA LYS A 98 -3.82 -5.09 23.65
C LYS A 98 -2.79 -5.56 22.64
N ILE A 99 -3.25 -5.83 21.43
CA ILE A 99 -2.39 -6.09 20.27
C ILE A 99 -2.31 -4.80 19.45
N TYR A 100 -1.10 -4.39 19.12
CA TYR A 100 -0.82 -3.24 18.25
C TYR A 100 -0.22 -3.75 16.95
N ALA A 101 -0.76 -3.32 15.81
CA ALA A 101 -0.11 -3.52 14.53
C ALA A 101 1.12 -2.61 14.43
N GLN A 102 2.25 -3.18 14.04
CA GLN A 102 3.48 -2.42 13.80
C GLN A 102 3.91 -2.59 12.34
N PRO A 103 4.31 -1.50 11.64
CA PRO A 103 4.79 -1.58 10.27
C PRO A 103 6.15 -2.27 10.20
N TYR A 104 6.41 -2.98 9.10
CA TYR A 104 7.74 -3.55 8.83
C TYR A 104 8.80 -2.47 8.55
N GLY A 105 8.36 -1.25 8.24
CA GLY A 105 9.23 -0.14 7.88
C GLY A 105 9.59 -0.17 6.40
N LYS A 106 10.76 -0.69 6.04
CA LYS A 106 11.22 -0.77 4.65
C LYS A 106 10.87 -2.14 4.07
N VAL A 107 10.29 -2.14 2.88
CA VAL A 107 9.92 -3.36 2.14
C VAL A 107 10.49 -3.32 0.72
N LEU A 108 10.80 -4.48 0.18
CA LEU A 108 11.14 -4.68 -1.23
C LEU A 108 9.97 -5.41 -1.90
N ILE A 109 9.47 -4.85 -3.00
CA ILE A 109 8.42 -5.45 -3.80
C ILE A 109 9.03 -5.94 -5.10
N ILE A 110 8.85 -7.24 -5.40
CA ILE A 110 9.27 -7.87 -6.65
C ILE A 110 8.01 -8.46 -7.27
N ALA A 111 7.63 -7.99 -8.45
CA ALA A 111 6.44 -8.42 -9.14
C ALA A 111 6.77 -9.31 -10.35
N PRO A 112 5.95 -10.32 -10.66
CA PRO A 112 6.04 -11.08 -11.91
C PRO A 112 5.47 -10.27 -13.08
N TRP A 113 5.71 -10.74 -14.32
CA TRP A 113 5.41 -9.99 -15.53
C TRP A 113 4.02 -10.27 -16.14
N ASN A 114 3.27 -11.22 -15.62
CA ASN A 114 1.98 -11.61 -16.20
C ASN A 114 0.84 -10.60 -15.95
N TYR A 115 0.89 -9.85 -14.85
CA TYR A 115 0.04 -8.71 -14.53
C TYR A 115 0.94 -7.61 -13.92
N PRO A 116 1.78 -6.97 -14.75
CA PRO A 116 2.91 -6.19 -14.24
C PRO A 116 2.48 -4.98 -13.43
N PHE A 117 1.41 -4.31 -13.83
CA PHE A 117 0.92 -3.13 -13.12
C PHE A 117 0.21 -3.51 -11.82
N GLN A 118 -0.75 -4.45 -11.88
CA GLN A 118 -1.51 -4.89 -10.71
C GLN A 118 -0.62 -5.48 -9.63
N LEU A 119 0.24 -6.45 -10.00
CA LEU A 119 1.05 -7.19 -9.03
C LEU A 119 2.21 -6.38 -8.45
N LEU A 120 2.55 -5.23 -9.04
CA LEU A 120 3.47 -4.26 -8.47
C LEU A 120 2.77 -3.28 -7.54
N ILE A 121 1.62 -2.73 -7.98
CA ILE A 121 0.96 -1.63 -7.28
C ILE A 121 0.11 -2.12 -6.10
N ALA A 122 -0.51 -3.30 -6.17
CA ALA A 122 -1.32 -3.83 -5.06
C ALA A 122 -0.48 -4.04 -3.77
N PRO A 123 0.70 -4.68 -3.80
CA PRO A 123 1.57 -4.75 -2.62
C PRO A 123 2.08 -3.37 -2.17
N LEU A 124 2.28 -2.42 -3.09
CA LEU A 124 2.67 -1.05 -2.74
C LEU A 124 1.58 -0.35 -1.93
N ILE A 125 0.30 -0.53 -2.29
CA ILE A 125 -0.84 0.00 -1.53
C ILE A 125 -0.81 -0.55 -0.09
N ALA A 126 -0.61 -1.86 0.06
CA ALA A 126 -0.50 -2.51 1.36
C ALA A 126 0.72 -2.02 2.17
N ALA A 127 1.84 -1.77 1.50
CA ALA A 127 3.06 -1.25 2.15
C ALA A 127 2.92 0.21 2.62
N ILE A 128 2.07 1.02 1.95
CA ILE A 128 1.77 2.40 2.36
C ILE A 128 0.77 2.40 3.52
N ALA A 129 -0.16 1.45 3.55
CA ALA A 129 -1.22 1.37 4.56
C ALA A 129 -0.72 0.93 5.94
#